data_4d99944051f7b64fef076b682aaf1dac
#
_entry.id   4d99944051f7b64fef076b682aaf1dac
#
_cell.length_a   1.000
_cell.length_b   1.000
_cell.length_c   1.000
_cell.angle_alpha   90.00
_cell.angle_beta   90.00
_cell.angle_gamma   90.00
#
_symmetry.space_group_name_H-M   'P 1'
#
loop_
_entity.id
_entity.type
_entity.pdbx_description
1 polymer ?
#
loop_
_entity_poly.entity_id
_entity_poly.type
_entity_poly.pdbx_seq_one_letter_code
_entity_poly.pdbx_strand_id
1 'polypeptide(L)'
;PIFVWNNDSFVDKDLVIFPKNENSLSNKILMINCPEPLLYEVFDWIKYPIDLAENKLISINYNSVEGWIFEFEDFEAKLGKSLDSYKFENLLKTIEYLYAKRKNVSIVDLRSNAGISLKYDK
;
A
#
# COMPACT_ATOMS: atom_id res chain seq x y z
N PRO A 1 -13.50 6.08 5.83
CA PRO A 1 -12.21 6.57 5.34
C PRO A 1 -12.29 7.11 3.92
N ILE A 2 -11.47 8.09 3.65
CA ILE A 2 -11.35 8.70 2.33
C ILE A 2 -9.92 8.50 1.86
N PHE A 3 -9.76 8.24 0.56
CA PHE A 3 -8.45 8.05 -0.06
C PHE A 3 -8.27 9.08 -1.15
N VAL A 4 -7.03 9.46 -1.44
CA VAL A 4 -6.70 10.30 -2.59
C VAL A 4 -6.32 9.38 -3.74
N TRP A 5 -7.02 9.50 -4.88
CA TRP A 5 -6.77 8.66 -6.05
C TRP A 5 -6.14 9.50 -7.16
N ASN A 6 -4.95 9.06 -7.60
CA ASN A 6 -4.18 9.71 -8.67
C ASN A 6 -3.96 11.20 -8.45
N ASN A 7 -3.92 11.61 -7.18
CA ASN A 7 -3.65 12.99 -6.76
C ASN A 7 -4.68 14.03 -7.20
N ASP A 8 -5.77 13.65 -7.84
CA ASP A 8 -6.78 14.61 -8.33
C ASP A 8 -8.20 14.32 -7.87
N SER A 9 -8.43 13.20 -7.23
CA SER A 9 -9.77 12.80 -6.79
C SER A 9 -9.74 12.26 -5.39
N PHE A 10 -10.88 12.34 -4.72
CA PHE A 10 -11.13 11.60 -3.48
C PHE A 10 -11.97 10.37 -3.79
N VAL A 11 -11.73 9.30 -3.07
CA VAL A 11 -12.53 8.08 -3.17
C VAL A 11 -12.87 7.64 -1.75
N ASP A 12 -14.14 7.37 -1.47
CA ASP A 12 -14.51 6.82 -0.17
C ASP A 12 -14.51 5.28 -0.21
N LYS A 13 -14.76 4.65 0.93
CA LYS A 13 -14.72 3.19 1.05
C LYS A 13 -15.78 2.49 0.18
N ASP A 14 -16.80 3.19 -0.27
CA ASP A 14 -17.87 2.66 -1.12
C ASP A 14 -17.61 2.93 -2.60
N LEU A 15 -16.39 3.34 -2.94
CA LEU A 15 -15.95 3.65 -4.31
C LEU A 15 -16.69 4.83 -4.94
N VAL A 16 -17.19 5.74 -4.13
CA VAL A 16 -17.73 7.00 -4.65
C VAL A 16 -16.57 7.94 -4.91
N ILE A 17 -16.42 8.38 -6.16
CA ILE A 17 -15.33 9.23 -6.60
C ILE A 17 -15.84 10.67 -6.71
N PHE A 18 -15.10 11.61 -6.14
CA PHE A 18 -15.44 13.03 -6.24
C PHE A 18 -14.17 13.87 -6.35
N PRO A 19 -14.27 15.08 -6.97
CA PRO A 19 -13.09 15.91 -7.21
C PRO A 19 -12.42 16.33 -5.91
N LYS A 20 -11.09 16.32 -5.93
CA LYS A 20 -10.30 16.82 -4.82
C LYS A 20 -10.40 18.34 -4.79
N ASN A 21 -10.67 18.88 -3.61
CA ASN A 21 -10.83 20.29 -3.42
C ASN A 21 -9.68 20.83 -2.55
N GLU A 22 -9.22 22.03 -2.83
CA GLU A 22 -8.05 22.59 -2.17
C GLU A 22 -8.23 22.81 -0.68
N ASN A 23 -9.46 22.94 -0.23
CA ASN A 23 -9.75 23.14 1.18
C ASN A 23 -9.85 21.81 1.95
N SER A 24 -9.65 20.71 1.26
CA SER A 24 -9.75 19.41 1.89
C SER A 24 -8.55 19.18 2.78
N LEU A 25 -8.80 18.54 3.90
CA LEU A 25 -7.74 18.21 4.83
C LEU A 25 -6.75 17.25 4.23
N SER A 26 -5.49 17.55 4.44
CA SER A 26 -4.40 16.78 3.87
C SER A 26 -3.76 15.83 4.85
N ASN A 27 -4.19 15.78 6.09
CA ASN A 27 -3.49 15.02 7.12
C ASN A 27 -3.60 13.53 6.90
N LYS A 28 -2.48 12.92 6.54
CA LYS A 28 -2.30 11.46 6.52
C LYS A 28 -3.39 10.69 5.78
N ILE A 29 -3.85 11.23 4.67
CA ILE A 29 -4.77 10.50 3.80
C ILE A 29 -3.95 9.55 2.95
N LEU A 30 -4.36 8.27 2.94
CA LEU A 30 -3.70 7.28 2.11
C LEU A 30 -3.90 7.60 0.63
N MET A 31 -2.82 7.58 -0.13
CA MET A 31 -2.85 7.85 -1.57
C MET A 31 -2.86 6.55 -2.34
N ILE A 32 -3.71 6.47 -3.36
CA ILE A 32 -3.79 5.30 -4.24
C ILE A 32 -3.56 5.78 -5.67
N ASN A 33 -2.51 5.28 -6.31
CA ASN A 33 -2.13 5.68 -7.66
C ASN A 33 -2.16 4.45 -8.57
N CYS A 34 -3.20 4.35 -9.38
CA CYS A 34 -3.39 3.22 -10.28
C CYS A 34 -4.44 3.55 -11.34
N PRO A 35 -4.48 2.82 -12.46
CA PRO A 35 -5.60 2.92 -13.41
C PRO A 35 -6.92 2.53 -12.74
N GLU A 36 -8.01 3.13 -13.22
CA GLU A 36 -9.31 2.92 -12.61
C GLU A 36 -9.72 1.45 -12.46
N PRO A 37 -9.54 0.57 -13.45
CA PRO A 37 -9.91 -0.83 -13.27
C PRO A 37 -9.23 -1.51 -12.10
N LEU A 38 -7.98 -1.10 -11.79
CA LEU A 38 -7.22 -1.69 -10.69
C LEU A 38 -7.62 -1.13 -9.33
N LEU A 39 -8.31 0.00 -9.32
CA LEU A 39 -8.84 0.55 -8.08
C LEU A 39 -9.83 -0.43 -7.43
N TYR A 40 -10.60 -1.14 -8.23
CA TYR A 40 -11.54 -2.13 -7.72
C TYR A 40 -10.81 -3.30 -7.06
N GLU A 41 -9.66 -3.69 -7.59
CA GLU A 41 -8.86 -4.75 -6.97
C GLU A 41 -8.37 -4.31 -5.58
N VAL A 42 -7.90 -3.07 -5.45
CA VAL A 42 -7.48 -2.56 -4.13
C VAL A 42 -8.65 -2.59 -3.15
N PHE A 43 -9.84 -2.19 -3.61
CA PHE A 43 -10.99 -2.12 -2.72
C PHE A 43 -11.53 -3.49 -2.33
N ASP A 44 -11.27 -4.54 -3.11
CA ASP A 44 -11.58 -5.90 -2.71
C ASP A 44 -10.81 -6.32 -1.45
N TRP A 45 -9.65 -5.71 -1.22
CA TRP A 45 -8.79 -6.00 -0.08
C TRP A 45 -8.65 -4.82 0.87
N ILE A 46 -9.57 -3.87 0.83
CA ILE A 46 -9.41 -2.54 1.45
C ILE A 46 -9.15 -2.59 2.96
N LYS A 47 -9.60 -3.63 3.64
CA LYS A 47 -9.36 -3.76 5.07
C LYS A 47 -7.86 -3.81 5.40
N TYR A 48 -7.04 -4.40 4.51
CA TYR A 48 -5.61 -4.49 4.72
C TYR A 48 -4.92 -3.12 4.56
N PRO A 49 -5.14 -2.37 3.47
CA PRO A 49 -4.61 -1.01 3.39
C PRO A 49 -5.05 -0.10 4.54
N ILE A 50 -6.29 -0.21 5.00
CA ILE A 50 -6.75 0.59 6.14
C ILE A 50 -5.93 0.27 7.39
N ASP A 51 -5.74 -1.03 7.67
CA ASP A 51 -4.93 -1.44 8.81
C ASP A 51 -3.46 -1.05 8.64
N LEU A 52 -2.93 -1.17 7.42
CA LEU A 52 -1.54 -0.81 7.13
C LEU A 52 -1.32 0.70 7.23
N ALA A 53 -2.33 1.51 6.96
CA ALA A 53 -2.21 2.96 7.10
C ALA A 53 -1.91 3.34 8.56
N GLU A 54 -2.42 2.57 9.52
CA GLU A 54 -2.07 2.76 10.92
C GLU A 54 -0.63 2.36 11.22
N ASN A 55 0.00 1.59 10.33
CA ASN A 55 1.38 1.15 10.42
C ASN A 55 2.28 1.90 9.45
N LYS A 56 1.99 3.17 9.19
CA LYS A 56 2.82 4.09 8.40
C LYS A 56 2.79 3.86 6.90
N LEU A 57 1.77 3.21 6.36
CA LEU A 57 1.57 3.14 4.92
C LEU A 57 1.19 4.53 4.40
N ILE A 58 1.90 5.01 3.38
CA ILE A 58 1.71 6.35 2.80
C ILE A 58 0.93 6.26 1.50
N SER A 59 1.31 5.34 0.62
CA SER A 59 0.71 5.26 -0.70
C SER A 59 0.72 3.84 -1.26
N ILE A 60 -0.21 3.58 -2.15
CA ILE A 60 -0.32 2.33 -2.91
C ILE A 60 -0.17 2.71 -4.37
N ASN A 61 0.81 2.12 -5.05
CA ASN A 61 1.13 2.47 -6.41
C ASN A 61 1.15 1.24 -7.29
N TYR A 62 0.74 1.39 -8.54
CA TYR A 62 0.81 0.32 -9.53
C TYR A 62 1.57 0.80 -10.76
N ASN A 63 2.49 -0.02 -11.26
CA ASN A 63 3.07 0.20 -12.57
C ASN A 63 3.08 -1.12 -13.35
N SER A 64 3.13 -1.00 -14.68
CA SER A 64 2.97 -2.17 -15.54
C SER A 64 4.14 -3.13 -15.52
N VAL A 65 5.28 -2.70 -15.01
CA VAL A 65 6.49 -3.53 -14.95
C VAL A 65 6.54 -4.34 -13.66
N GLU A 66 6.40 -3.66 -12.52
CA GLU A 66 6.57 -4.30 -11.22
C GLU A 66 5.26 -4.67 -10.52
N GLY A 67 4.13 -4.13 -10.98
CA GLY A 67 2.85 -4.34 -10.32
C GLY A 67 2.65 -3.41 -9.13
N TRP A 68 2.12 -3.94 -8.05
CA TRP A 68 1.79 -3.17 -6.86
C TRP A 68 3.02 -2.90 -6.00
N ILE A 69 3.20 -1.64 -5.63
CA ILE A 69 4.25 -1.21 -4.70
C ILE A 69 3.56 -0.39 -3.62
N PHE A 70 3.68 -0.84 -2.39
CA PHE A 70 3.15 -0.15 -1.21
C PHE A 70 4.28 0.62 -0.56
N GLU A 71 4.14 1.93 -0.49
CA GLU A 71 5.15 2.81 0.07
C GLU A 71 4.84 3.12 1.53
N PHE A 72 5.77 2.76 2.42
CA PHE A 72 5.71 3.08 3.84
C PHE A 72 6.70 4.20 4.14
N GLU A 73 6.63 4.79 5.33
CA GLU A 73 7.57 5.84 5.72
C GLU A 73 9.03 5.38 5.68
N ASP A 74 9.26 4.11 6.04
CA ASP A 74 10.63 3.60 6.21
C ASP A 74 11.10 2.66 5.11
N PHE A 75 10.19 2.12 4.32
CA PHE A 75 10.53 1.13 3.29
C PHE A 75 9.42 1.05 2.25
N GLU A 76 9.66 0.32 1.17
CA GLU A 76 8.60 -0.04 0.22
C GLU A 76 8.43 -1.55 0.20
N ALA A 77 7.19 -1.99 -0.04
CA ALA A 77 6.84 -3.40 -0.18
C ALA A 77 6.38 -3.68 -1.61
N LYS A 78 7.01 -4.66 -2.25
CA LYS A 78 6.66 -5.06 -3.62
C LYS A 78 5.76 -6.29 -3.56
N LEU A 79 4.52 -6.14 -4.00
CA LEU A 79 3.55 -7.22 -3.95
C LEU A 79 3.31 -7.89 -5.31
N GLY A 80 3.85 -7.31 -6.38
CA GLY A 80 3.69 -7.89 -7.70
C GLY A 80 2.36 -7.52 -8.35
N LYS A 81 1.98 -8.26 -9.39
CA LYS A 81 0.87 -7.87 -10.26
C LYS A 81 -0.51 -8.23 -9.74
N SER A 82 -0.60 -9.07 -8.72
CA SER A 82 -1.87 -9.43 -8.13
C SER A 82 -1.81 -9.34 -6.61
N LEU A 83 -2.92 -8.96 -6.00
CA LEU A 83 -3.06 -8.89 -4.55
C LEU A 83 -3.77 -10.15 -4.05
N ASP A 84 -3.35 -10.67 -2.91
CA ASP A 84 -4.03 -11.78 -2.26
C ASP A 84 -3.80 -11.75 -0.74
N SER A 85 -4.58 -12.52 -0.01
CA SER A 85 -4.51 -12.53 1.44
C SER A 85 -3.17 -13.02 1.96
N TYR A 86 -2.57 -13.99 1.28
CA TYR A 86 -1.29 -14.55 1.68
C TYR A 86 -0.19 -13.48 1.70
N LYS A 87 -0.14 -12.66 0.66
CA LYS A 87 0.83 -11.56 0.58
C LYS A 87 0.61 -10.53 1.69
N PHE A 88 -0.65 -10.15 1.93
CA PHE A 88 -0.96 -9.19 2.99
C PHE A 88 -0.61 -9.74 4.37
N GLU A 89 -0.93 -11.00 4.63
CA GLU A 89 -0.61 -11.61 5.92
C GLU A 89 0.90 -11.71 6.13
N ASN A 90 1.64 -12.06 5.09
CA ASN A 90 3.10 -12.07 5.15
C ASN A 90 3.68 -10.68 5.36
N LEU A 91 3.08 -9.67 4.73
CA LEU A 91 3.52 -8.29 4.93
C LEU A 91 3.33 -7.86 6.39
N LEU A 92 2.16 -8.16 6.97
CA LEU A 92 1.89 -7.82 8.36
C LEU A 92 2.88 -8.52 9.31
N LYS A 93 3.14 -9.81 9.10
CA LYS A 93 4.11 -10.53 9.90
C LYS A 93 5.51 -9.96 9.77
N THR A 94 5.89 -9.55 8.56
CA THR A 94 7.20 -8.95 8.30
C THR A 94 7.34 -7.62 9.03
N ILE A 95 6.30 -6.79 9.01
CA ILE A 95 6.31 -5.51 9.72
C ILE A 95 6.49 -5.74 11.22
N GLU A 96 5.76 -6.69 11.79
CA GLU A 96 5.93 -7.04 13.21
C GLU A 96 7.34 -7.49 13.52
N TYR A 97 7.91 -8.33 12.66
CA TYR A 97 9.29 -8.81 12.82
C TYR A 97 10.28 -7.65 12.79
N LEU A 98 10.15 -6.74 11.83
CA LEU A 98 11.07 -5.62 11.67
C LEU A 98 11.03 -4.70 12.89
N TYR A 99 9.85 -4.43 13.41
CA TYR A 99 9.71 -3.59 14.59
C TYR A 99 10.26 -4.27 15.85
N ALA A 100 9.95 -5.56 16.02
CA ALA A 100 10.42 -6.31 17.17
C ALA A 100 11.94 -6.45 17.20
N LYS A 101 12.56 -6.60 16.04
CA LYS A 101 14.02 -6.78 15.91
C LYS A 101 14.75 -5.46 15.64
N ARG A 102 14.02 -4.35 15.48
CA ARG A 102 14.59 -3.02 15.18
C ARG A 102 15.49 -3.06 13.94
N LYS A 103 15.03 -3.79 12.91
CA LYS A 103 15.76 -3.90 11.65
C LYS A 103 15.36 -2.78 10.71
N ASN A 104 16.33 -2.23 10.01
CA ASN A 104 16.08 -1.20 8.98
C ASN A 104 16.21 -1.84 7.61
N VAL A 105 15.12 -1.92 6.89
CA VAL A 105 15.12 -2.41 5.51
C VAL A 105 14.62 -1.29 4.60
N SER A 106 15.05 -1.32 3.34
CA SER A 106 14.55 -0.40 2.32
C SER A 106 13.48 -1.05 1.45
N ILE A 107 13.54 -2.36 1.26
CA ILE A 107 12.60 -3.08 0.40
C ILE A 107 12.19 -4.40 1.06
N VAL A 108 10.88 -4.66 1.06
CA VAL A 108 10.30 -5.97 1.40
C VAL A 108 9.69 -6.51 0.11
N ASP A 109 10.22 -7.61 -0.40
CA ASP A 109 9.79 -8.18 -1.67
C ASP A 109 8.96 -9.45 -1.42
N LEU A 110 7.69 -9.37 -1.76
CA LEU A 110 6.69 -10.43 -1.55
C LEU A 110 6.23 -11.03 -2.88
N ARG A 111 6.92 -10.74 -3.98
CA ARG A 111 6.48 -11.17 -5.32
C ARG A 111 6.64 -12.66 -5.55
N SER A 112 7.56 -13.30 -4.83
CA SER A 112 7.83 -14.72 -5.01
C SER A 112 6.96 -15.57 -4.08
N ASN A 113 6.41 -16.66 -4.60
CA ASN A 113 5.70 -17.63 -3.78
C ASN A 113 6.65 -18.47 -2.91
N ALA A 114 7.95 -18.40 -3.18
CA ALA A 114 8.95 -19.21 -2.46
C ALA A 114 9.41 -18.55 -1.16
N GLY A 115 9.02 -17.29 -0.91
CA GLY A 115 9.39 -16.62 0.33
C GLY A 115 9.46 -15.12 0.20
N ILE A 116 9.93 -14.49 1.26
CA ILE A 116 10.02 -13.05 1.38
C ILE A 116 11.47 -12.64 1.33
N SER A 117 11.80 -11.67 0.48
CA SER A 117 13.16 -11.12 0.39
C SER A 117 13.19 -9.74 1.04
N LEU A 118 14.24 -9.50 1.82
CA LEU A 118 14.45 -8.22 2.48
C LEU A 118 15.73 -7.59 1.98
N LYS A 119 15.67 -6.33 1.61
CA LYS A 119 16.87 -5.56 1.29
C LYS A 119 17.11 -4.58 2.43
N TYR A 120 18.22 -4.77 3.13
CA TYR A 120 18.56 -3.97 4.29
C TYR A 120 19.26 -2.68 3.89
N ASP A 121 19.02 -1.63 4.68
CA ASP A 121 19.77 -0.40 4.57
C ASP A 121 21.19 -0.64 5.12
N LYS A 122 22.13 0.02 4.49
CA LYS A 122 23.52 -0.06 4.95
C LYS A 122 23.78 0.94 6.08
#